data_eb367008d406314b3abe5edd35239d4e
#
_entry.id   eb367008d406314b3abe5edd35239d4e
#
_cell.length_a   1.000
_cell.length_b   1.000
_cell.length_c   1.000
_cell.angle_alpha   90.00
_cell.angle_beta   90.00
_cell.angle_gamma   90.00
#
_symmetry.space_group_name_H-M   'P 1'
#
loop_
_entity.id
_entity.type
_entity.pdbx_description
1 polymer ?
#
loop_
_entity_poly.entity_id
_entity_poly.type
_entity_poly.pdbx_seq_one_letter_code
_entity_poly.pdbx_strand_id
1 'polypeptide(L)'
;MGTDKAMIEVDGHSMISRVVKALTLAGLEPIRIAVANPEDLEKYGSEVGLDADVEWVLDARTHAGPIDAIEEALLDSGCGEIIQLAAVDYPWVTEGLFISLQEGLDDDNALIMPHDGEVSHPLLALIRSEDVLRILHSDRRSLRAQFAEVKHSILIEKPEILRNVNSPEDL
;
A
#
# COMPACT_ATOMS: atom_id res chain seq x y z
N MET A 1 -14.72 10.75 -16.68
CA MET A 1 -14.42 10.77 -15.23
C MET A 1 -14.52 9.33 -14.75
N GLY A 2 -13.41 8.74 -14.33
CA GLY A 2 -13.41 7.35 -13.86
C GLY A 2 -14.10 7.24 -12.49
N THR A 3 -14.68 6.08 -12.20
CA THR A 3 -15.22 5.76 -10.89
C THR A 3 -14.09 5.86 -9.85
N ASP A 4 -14.37 6.48 -8.72
CA ASP A 4 -13.42 6.53 -7.59
C ASP A 4 -13.23 5.12 -7.03
N LYS A 5 -12.06 4.55 -7.28
CA LYS A 5 -11.76 3.15 -6.92
C LYS A 5 -11.88 2.90 -5.42
N ALA A 6 -11.47 3.85 -4.58
CA ALA A 6 -11.49 3.71 -3.14
C ALA A 6 -12.91 3.44 -2.61
N MET A 7 -13.92 3.92 -3.32
CA MET A 7 -15.34 3.80 -2.96
C MET A 7 -16.08 2.65 -3.65
N ILE A 8 -15.40 1.87 -4.49
CA ILE A 8 -16.01 0.66 -5.07
C ILE A 8 -16.30 -0.32 -3.92
N GLU A 9 -17.53 -0.82 -3.89
CA GLU A 9 -17.96 -1.81 -2.90
C GLU A 9 -17.58 -3.23 -3.32
N VAL A 10 -16.97 -3.95 -2.39
CA VAL A 10 -16.66 -5.37 -2.47
C VAL A 10 -17.26 -6.04 -1.26
N ASP A 11 -18.19 -6.98 -1.46
CA ASP A 11 -18.92 -7.66 -0.39
C ASP A 11 -19.55 -6.70 0.65
N GLY A 12 -20.11 -5.57 0.18
CA GLY A 12 -20.81 -4.60 1.01
C GLY A 12 -19.91 -3.64 1.81
N HIS A 13 -18.63 -3.57 1.50
CA HIS A 13 -17.67 -2.63 2.10
C HIS A 13 -16.86 -1.95 0.99
N SER A 14 -16.54 -0.67 1.15
CA SER A 14 -15.66 0.04 0.22
C SER A 14 -14.24 -0.55 0.23
N MET A 15 -13.56 -0.46 -0.91
CA MET A 15 -12.19 -1.00 -1.04
C MET A 15 -11.25 -0.37 -0.01
N ILE A 16 -11.35 0.93 0.25
CA ILE A 16 -10.55 1.61 1.28
C ILE A 16 -10.82 1.05 2.68
N SER A 17 -12.09 0.84 3.03
CA SER A 17 -12.48 0.27 4.33
C SER A 17 -11.88 -1.13 4.54
N ARG A 18 -11.88 -1.96 3.50
CA ARG A 18 -11.32 -3.32 3.56
C ARG A 18 -9.82 -3.33 3.81
N VAL A 19 -9.07 -2.51 3.05
CA VAL A 19 -7.61 -2.42 3.19
C VAL A 19 -7.22 -1.86 4.55
N VAL A 20 -7.85 -0.76 4.99
CA VAL A 20 -7.60 -0.15 6.31
C VAL A 20 -7.89 -1.15 7.42
N LYS A 21 -9.03 -1.85 7.37
CA LYS A 21 -9.37 -2.87 8.35
C LYS A 21 -8.32 -3.98 8.45
N ALA A 22 -7.79 -4.45 7.31
CA ALA A 22 -6.76 -5.48 7.30
C ALA A 22 -5.45 -4.98 7.94
N LEU A 23 -5.05 -3.72 7.70
CA LEU A 23 -3.89 -3.09 8.32
C LEU A 23 -4.07 -2.94 9.84
N THR A 24 -5.21 -2.40 10.29
CA THR A 24 -5.52 -2.25 11.72
C THR A 24 -5.51 -3.59 12.45
N LEU A 25 -6.13 -4.63 11.88
CA LEU A 25 -6.12 -5.98 12.47
C LEU A 25 -4.73 -6.61 12.53
N ALA A 26 -3.83 -6.23 11.62
CA ALA A 26 -2.42 -6.63 11.65
C ALA A 26 -1.56 -5.81 12.64
N GLY A 27 -2.14 -4.82 13.32
CA GLY A 27 -1.43 -3.93 14.25
C GLY A 27 -0.50 -2.91 13.56
N LEU A 28 -0.79 -2.57 12.31
CA LEU A 28 -0.01 -1.64 11.50
C LEU A 28 -0.62 -0.22 11.61
N GLU A 29 -0.22 0.50 12.61
CA GLU A 29 -0.69 1.86 12.91
C GLU A 29 0.49 2.78 13.32
N PRO A 30 0.43 4.10 13.06
CA PRO A 30 -0.65 4.81 12.36
C PRO A 30 -0.71 4.47 10.86
N ILE A 31 -1.93 4.55 10.29
CA ILE A 31 -2.16 4.34 8.85
C ILE A 31 -2.18 5.70 8.16
N ARG A 32 -1.24 5.94 7.25
CA ARG A 32 -1.21 7.15 6.45
C ARG A 32 -1.92 6.95 5.12
N ILE A 33 -2.97 7.72 4.89
CA ILE A 33 -3.77 7.66 3.66
C ILE A 33 -3.48 8.91 2.83
N ALA A 34 -2.82 8.70 1.68
CA ALA A 34 -2.59 9.74 0.70
C ALA A 34 -3.87 10.01 -0.10
N VAL A 35 -4.29 11.28 -0.18
CA VAL A 35 -5.46 11.73 -0.93
C VAL A 35 -5.10 12.87 -1.87
N ALA A 36 -5.68 12.82 -3.08
CA ALA A 36 -5.38 13.81 -4.11
C ALA A 36 -6.10 15.15 -3.88
N ASN A 37 -7.26 15.14 -3.20
CA ASN A 37 -8.07 16.33 -2.99
C ASN A 37 -8.59 16.43 -1.56
N PRO A 38 -8.70 17.64 -0.99
CA PRO A 38 -9.27 17.84 0.34
C PRO A 38 -10.72 17.34 0.49
N GLU A 39 -11.50 17.36 -0.59
CA GLU A 39 -12.89 16.91 -0.63
C GLU A 39 -13.01 15.39 -0.35
N ASP A 40 -11.96 14.62 -0.66
CA ASP A 40 -11.93 13.17 -0.44
C ASP A 40 -11.77 12.81 1.06
N LEU A 41 -11.27 13.73 1.89
CA LEU A 41 -11.07 13.50 3.32
C LEU A 41 -12.36 13.15 4.06
N GLU A 42 -13.43 13.92 3.84
CA GLU A 42 -14.73 13.67 4.48
C GLU A 42 -15.35 12.39 3.95
N LYS A 43 -15.27 12.18 2.64
CA LYS A 43 -15.81 11.02 1.96
C LYS A 43 -15.16 9.72 2.42
N TYR A 44 -13.83 9.64 2.42
CA TYR A 44 -13.12 8.44 2.85
C TYR A 44 -13.16 8.26 4.37
N GLY A 45 -13.15 9.38 5.12
CA GLY A 45 -13.26 9.34 6.56
C GLY A 45 -14.54 8.69 7.08
N SER A 46 -15.64 8.78 6.32
CA SER A 46 -16.89 8.08 6.66
C SER A 46 -16.83 6.56 6.46
N GLU A 47 -15.94 6.08 5.61
CA GLU A 47 -15.77 4.65 5.29
C GLU A 47 -14.75 3.95 6.20
N VAL A 48 -13.76 4.71 6.67
CA VAL A 48 -12.74 4.22 7.59
C VAL A 48 -13.31 4.24 9.01
N GLY A 49 -13.33 3.09 9.67
CA GLY A 49 -13.87 2.97 11.03
C GLY A 49 -13.19 3.89 12.04
N LEU A 50 -13.90 4.30 13.08
CA LEU A 50 -13.39 5.15 14.17
C LEU A 50 -12.29 4.47 15.00
N ASP A 51 -12.13 3.17 14.87
CA ASP A 51 -11.15 2.37 15.62
C ASP A 51 -9.75 2.36 14.99
N ALA A 52 -9.61 2.86 13.76
CA ALA A 52 -8.31 2.94 13.08
C ALA A 52 -7.62 4.28 13.37
N ASP A 53 -6.34 4.23 13.74
CA ASP A 53 -5.48 5.42 13.88
C ASP A 53 -5.00 5.86 12.48
N VAL A 54 -5.72 6.82 11.89
CA VAL A 54 -5.52 7.28 10.52
C VAL A 54 -5.01 8.71 10.46
N GLU A 55 -3.90 8.90 9.76
CA GLU A 55 -3.34 10.19 9.38
C GLU A 55 -3.61 10.46 7.89
N TRP A 56 -4.23 11.59 7.58
CA TRP A 56 -4.52 12.00 6.21
C TRP A 56 -3.40 12.86 5.65
N VAL A 57 -2.88 12.49 4.48
CA VAL A 57 -1.81 13.23 3.80
C VAL A 57 -2.32 13.69 2.44
N LEU A 58 -2.27 15.00 2.18
CA LEU A 58 -2.59 15.53 0.85
C LEU A 58 -1.38 15.37 -0.07
N ASP A 59 -1.59 14.78 -1.23
CA ASP A 59 -0.57 14.70 -2.28
C ASP A 59 -0.13 16.10 -2.71
N ALA A 60 1.15 16.41 -2.55
CA ALA A 60 1.69 17.69 -2.98
C ALA A 60 1.65 17.84 -4.52
N ARG A 61 1.62 16.73 -5.25
CA ARG A 61 1.59 16.68 -6.71
C ARG A 61 0.40 15.83 -7.18
N THR A 62 -0.68 16.46 -7.52
CA THR A 62 -1.83 15.80 -8.17
C THR A 62 -1.38 15.03 -9.42
N HIS A 63 -1.70 13.74 -9.46
CA HIS A 63 -1.36 12.82 -10.56
C HIS A 63 0.13 12.42 -10.71
N ALA A 64 0.97 12.66 -9.73
CA ALA A 64 2.22 11.94 -9.58
C ALA A 64 1.91 10.44 -9.41
N GLY A 65 2.69 9.56 -9.99
CA GLY A 65 2.43 8.11 -9.88
C GLY A 65 2.72 7.58 -8.47
N PRO A 66 2.51 6.28 -8.22
CA PRO A 66 2.72 5.68 -6.90
C PRO A 66 4.17 5.84 -6.40
N ILE A 67 5.15 5.96 -7.28
CA ILE A 67 6.57 6.16 -6.92
C ILE A 67 6.75 7.53 -6.24
N ASP A 68 6.16 8.58 -6.80
CA ASP A 68 6.26 9.94 -6.23
C ASP A 68 5.58 10.01 -4.86
N ALA A 69 4.42 9.38 -4.71
CA ALA A 69 3.69 9.33 -3.44
C ALA A 69 4.49 8.56 -2.35
N ILE A 70 5.14 7.45 -2.73
CA ILE A 70 6.00 6.70 -1.81
C ILE A 70 7.22 7.54 -1.42
N GLU A 71 7.92 8.15 -2.39
CA GLU A 71 9.08 9.01 -2.13
C GLU A 71 8.71 10.15 -1.16
N GLU A 72 7.58 10.83 -1.39
CA GLU A 72 7.09 11.89 -0.53
C GLU A 72 6.80 11.40 0.88
N ALA A 73 6.14 10.26 1.02
CA ALA A 73 5.87 9.65 2.32
C ALA A 73 7.15 9.25 3.07
N LEU A 74 8.16 8.75 2.37
CA LEU A 74 9.44 8.36 2.95
C LEU A 74 10.33 9.56 3.37
N LEU A 75 10.14 10.71 2.73
CA LEU A 75 10.85 11.94 3.08
C LEU A 75 10.24 12.67 4.28
N ASP A 76 9.04 12.31 4.70
CA ASP A 76 8.41 12.88 5.88
C ASP A 76 9.17 12.49 7.16
N SER A 77 9.47 13.47 8.00
CA SER A 77 10.19 13.29 9.26
C SER A 77 9.48 12.37 10.27
N GLY A 78 8.18 12.15 10.11
CA GLY A 78 7.38 11.22 10.91
C GLY A 78 7.37 9.79 10.37
N CYS A 79 8.11 9.51 9.30
CA CYS A 79 8.17 8.19 8.69
C CYS A 79 8.86 7.18 9.61
N GLY A 80 8.28 6.00 9.77
CA GLY A 80 8.88 4.89 10.51
C GLY A 80 10.08 4.29 9.78
N GLU A 81 10.90 3.51 10.51
CA GLU A 81 12.02 2.77 9.93
C GLU A 81 11.54 1.65 8.99
N ILE A 82 10.44 0.99 9.34
CA ILE A 82 9.81 -0.07 8.55
C ILE A 82 8.38 0.38 8.21
N ILE A 83 8.01 0.29 6.93
CA ILE A 83 6.74 0.77 6.41
C ILE A 83 6.07 -0.32 5.58
N GLN A 84 4.79 -0.57 5.85
CA GLN A 84 3.93 -1.37 5.01
C GLN A 84 3.29 -0.51 3.92
N LEU A 85 3.57 -0.83 2.66
CA LEU A 85 2.85 -0.25 1.54
C LEU A 85 1.53 -1.01 1.34
N ALA A 86 0.45 -0.29 1.08
CA ALA A 86 -0.85 -0.87 0.81
C ALA A 86 -1.62 -0.02 -0.20
N ALA A 87 -1.84 -0.55 -1.40
CA ALA A 87 -2.66 0.13 -2.39
C ALA A 87 -4.13 -0.29 -2.25
N VAL A 88 -5.02 0.68 -2.42
CA VAL A 88 -6.46 0.51 -2.25
C VAL A 88 -7.09 -0.47 -3.26
N ASP A 89 -6.43 -0.68 -4.39
CA ASP A 89 -6.90 -1.57 -5.46
C ASP A 89 -6.71 -3.08 -5.18
N TYR A 90 -6.27 -3.45 -3.95
CA TYR A 90 -6.17 -4.83 -3.48
C TYR A 90 -7.18 -5.13 -2.36
N PRO A 91 -8.50 -5.17 -2.64
CA PRO A 91 -9.53 -5.25 -1.59
C PRO A 91 -9.63 -6.61 -0.88
N TRP A 92 -8.94 -7.64 -1.35
CA TRP A 92 -8.94 -8.97 -0.73
C TRP A 92 -7.75 -9.26 0.17
N VAL A 93 -6.86 -8.26 0.39
CA VAL A 93 -5.77 -8.41 1.37
C VAL A 93 -6.32 -8.70 2.76
N THR A 94 -5.56 -9.46 3.52
CA THR A 94 -5.95 -9.91 4.86
C THR A 94 -4.91 -9.49 5.90
N GLU A 95 -5.30 -9.44 7.16
CA GLU A 95 -4.37 -9.27 8.27
C GLU A 95 -3.26 -10.34 8.26
N GLY A 96 -3.61 -11.58 7.89
CA GLY A 96 -2.65 -12.68 7.81
C GLY A 96 -1.53 -12.43 6.80
N LEU A 97 -1.82 -11.83 5.64
CA LEU A 97 -0.80 -11.41 4.69
C LEU A 97 0.18 -10.42 5.32
N PHE A 98 -0.33 -9.37 5.95
CA PHE A 98 0.51 -8.32 6.54
C PHE A 98 1.34 -8.84 7.73
N ILE A 99 0.77 -9.70 8.57
CA ILE A 99 1.51 -10.37 9.65
C ILE A 99 2.64 -11.23 9.08
N SER A 100 2.36 -12.02 8.03
CA SER A 100 3.38 -12.86 7.38
C SER A 100 4.51 -12.05 6.75
N LEU A 101 4.22 -10.86 6.21
CA LEU A 101 5.25 -9.94 5.71
C LEU A 101 6.13 -9.42 6.85
N GLN A 102 5.54 -9.05 8.01
CA GLN A 102 6.29 -8.60 9.18
C GLN A 102 7.22 -9.70 9.71
N GLU A 103 6.71 -10.94 9.80
CA GLU A 103 7.48 -12.10 10.25
C GLU A 103 8.56 -12.51 9.25
N GLY A 104 8.37 -12.26 7.95
CA GLY A 104 9.25 -12.66 6.86
C GLY A 104 10.34 -11.66 6.50
N LEU A 105 10.29 -10.41 7.01
CA LEU A 105 11.32 -9.41 6.74
C LEU A 105 12.53 -9.64 7.66
N ASP A 106 13.57 -10.27 7.14
CA ASP A 106 14.82 -10.44 7.86
C ASP A 106 15.71 -9.18 7.83
N ASP A 107 16.72 -9.13 8.69
CA ASP A 107 17.61 -7.96 8.86
C ASP A 107 18.48 -7.68 7.65
N ASP A 108 18.70 -8.65 6.81
CA ASP A 108 19.55 -8.55 5.64
C ASP A 108 18.82 -7.99 4.38
N ASN A 109 17.49 -7.97 4.38
CA ASN A 109 16.68 -7.54 3.25
C ASN A 109 16.17 -6.11 3.43
N ALA A 110 16.24 -5.32 2.35
CA ALA A 110 15.66 -3.98 2.29
C ALA A 110 14.13 -3.99 2.24
N LEU A 111 13.56 -5.08 1.74
CA LEU A 111 12.12 -5.25 1.63
C LEU A 111 11.72 -6.72 1.44
N ILE A 112 10.44 -7.00 1.68
CA ILE A 112 9.77 -8.24 1.31
C ILE A 112 8.51 -7.92 0.50
N MET A 113 8.27 -8.66 -0.59
CA MET A 113 7.11 -8.47 -1.48
C MET A 113 6.23 -9.70 -1.54
N PRO A 114 4.89 -9.56 -1.52
CA PRO A 114 4.01 -10.65 -1.90
C PRO A 114 4.19 -11.03 -3.37
N HIS A 115 4.03 -12.33 -3.66
CA HIS A 115 4.16 -12.92 -5.00
C HIS A 115 3.10 -14.00 -5.19
N ASP A 116 2.33 -13.94 -6.27
CA ASP A 116 1.21 -14.86 -6.54
C ASP A 116 1.60 -16.16 -7.27
N GLY A 117 2.90 -16.35 -7.46
CA GLY A 117 3.47 -17.44 -8.25
C GLY A 117 3.89 -17.02 -9.66
N GLU A 118 3.35 -15.92 -10.19
CA GLU A 118 3.69 -15.36 -11.51
C GLU A 118 4.36 -13.99 -11.40
N VAL A 119 3.84 -13.11 -10.55
CA VAL A 119 4.32 -11.73 -10.42
C VAL A 119 4.42 -11.27 -8.96
N SER A 120 5.32 -10.33 -8.71
CA SER A 120 5.43 -9.64 -7.42
C SER A 120 4.49 -8.44 -7.37
N HIS A 121 3.99 -8.12 -6.17
CA HIS A 121 3.07 -7.01 -5.89
C HIS A 121 3.75 -5.92 -5.04
N PRO A 122 4.55 -5.03 -5.65
CA PRO A 122 5.37 -4.06 -4.93
C PRO A 122 4.58 -3.03 -4.12
N LEU A 123 3.33 -2.74 -4.50
CA LEU A 123 2.45 -1.84 -3.75
C LEU A 123 1.84 -2.48 -2.48
N LEU A 124 2.21 -3.73 -2.18
CA LEU A 124 1.90 -4.44 -0.94
C LEU A 124 3.18 -4.82 -0.17
N ALA A 125 4.34 -4.28 -0.54
CA ALA A 125 5.61 -4.62 0.08
C ALA A 125 5.74 -4.04 1.49
N LEU A 126 6.42 -4.77 2.37
CA LEU A 126 6.97 -4.23 3.61
C LEU A 126 8.42 -3.80 3.35
N ILE A 127 8.77 -2.57 3.66
CA ILE A 127 10.02 -1.94 3.24
C ILE A 127 10.79 -1.31 4.41
N ARG A 128 12.12 -1.30 4.32
CA ARG A 128 12.97 -0.43 5.13
C ARG A 128 13.10 0.93 4.44
N SER A 129 12.61 1.96 5.10
CA SER A 129 12.45 3.30 4.52
C SER A 129 13.74 3.87 3.94
N GLU A 130 14.86 3.80 4.68
CA GLU A 130 16.14 4.33 4.23
C GLU A 130 16.70 3.60 3.01
N ASP A 131 16.60 2.27 2.96
CA ASP A 131 17.15 1.47 1.87
C ASP A 131 16.36 1.67 0.59
N VAL A 132 15.04 1.75 0.71
CA VAL A 132 14.16 1.99 -0.44
C VAL A 132 14.30 3.43 -0.94
N LEU A 133 14.39 4.42 -0.05
CA LEU A 133 14.56 5.83 -0.45
C LEU A 133 15.83 6.04 -1.29
N ARG A 134 16.90 5.26 -1.04
CA ARG A 134 18.17 5.36 -1.83
C ARG A 134 18.02 4.92 -3.27
N ILE A 135 17.04 4.10 -3.60
CA ILE A 135 16.83 3.53 -4.94
C ILE A 135 15.62 4.14 -5.66
N LEU A 136 14.73 4.80 -4.93
CA LEU A 136 13.63 5.54 -5.56
C LEU A 136 14.22 6.76 -6.28
N HIS A 137 14.13 6.74 -7.58
CA HIS A 137 14.60 7.83 -8.44
C HIS A 137 13.46 8.36 -9.30
N SER A 138 13.60 9.62 -9.71
CA SER A 138 12.76 10.26 -10.72
C SER A 138 12.83 9.58 -12.10
N ASP A 139 13.71 8.59 -12.27
CA ASP A 139 13.72 7.77 -13.47
C ASP A 139 12.40 6.98 -13.48
N ARG A 140 11.71 6.96 -14.59
CA ARG A 140 10.33 6.46 -14.71
C ARG A 140 10.22 4.93 -14.84
N ARG A 141 11.19 4.15 -14.34
CA ARG A 141 11.09 2.70 -14.31
C ARG A 141 9.96 2.29 -13.35
N SER A 142 9.34 1.13 -13.59
CA SER A 142 8.32 0.61 -12.70
C SER A 142 8.87 0.38 -11.28
N LEU A 143 8.02 0.54 -10.27
CA LEU A 143 8.38 0.26 -8.87
C LEU A 143 8.97 -1.16 -8.70
N ARG A 144 8.41 -2.15 -9.42
CA ARG A 144 8.95 -3.51 -9.46
C ARG A 144 10.40 -3.57 -9.94
N ALA A 145 10.75 -2.83 -10.98
CA ALA A 145 12.11 -2.78 -11.50
C ALA A 145 13.08 -2.12 -10.51
N GLN A 146 12.63 -1.09 -9.80
CA GLN A 146 13.43 -0.42 -8.78
C GLN A 146 13.64 -1.31 -7.54
N PHE A 147 12.59 -1.96 -7.05
CA PHE A 147 12.69 -2.89 -5.91
C PHE A 147 13.56 -4.11 -6.19
N ALA A 148 13.67 -4.52 -7.45
CA ALA A 148 14.57 -5.62 -7.84
C ALA A 148 16.07 -5.27 -7.73
N GLU A 149 16.43 -4.00 -7.55
CA GLU A 149 17.83 -3.56 -7.42
C GLU A 149 18.41 -3.72 -6.01
N VAL A 150 17.55 -3.86 -5.01
CA VAL A 150 17.98 -4.10 -3.63
C VAL A 150 17.80 -5.55 -3.22
N LYS A 151 18.52 -5.96 -2.18
CA LYS A 151 18.34 -7.29 -1.60
C LYS A 151 16.94 -7.38 -1.02
N HIS A 152 16.17 -8.36 -1.49
CA HIS A 152 14.78 -8.55 -1.08
C HIS A 152 14.40 -10.02 -0.99
N SER A 153 13.37 -10.31 -0.24
CA SER A 153 12.68 -11.60 -0.21
C SER A 153 11.29 -11.51 -0.82
N ILE A 154 10.73 -12.66 -1.12
CA ILE A 154 9.35 -12.79 -1.60
C ILE A 154 8.55 -13.70 -0.66
N LEU A 155 7.29 -13.34 -0.44
CA LEU A 155 6.30 -14.13 0.27
C LEU A 155 5.32 -14.70 -0.77
N ILE A 156 5.30 -16.02 -0.93
CA ILE A 156 4.32 -16.66 -1.82
C ILE A 156 2.95 -16.63 -1.14
N GLU A 157 1.98 -16.03 -1.81
CA GLU A 157 0.62 -15.92 -1.33
C GLU A 157 -0.37 -16.34 -2.43
N LYS A 158 -1.61 -16.64 -2.07
CA LYS A 158 -2.67 -17.05 -2.98
C LYS A 158 -3.05 -15.92 -3.93
N PRO A 159 -3.19 -16.21 -5.25
CA PRO A 159 -3.57 -15.18 -6.23
C PRO A 159 -4.88 -14.46 -5.89
N GLU A 160 -5.82 -15.12 -5.22
CA GLU A 160 -7.11 -14.54 -4.84
C GLU A 160 -6.96 -13.40 -3.83
N ILE A 161 -5.95 -13.47 -2.95
CA ILE A 161 -5.64 -12.42 -1.95
C ILE A 161 -4.94 -11.24 -2.63
N LEU A 162 -4.11 -11.52 -3.65
CA LEU A 162 -3.31 -10.53 -4.36
C LEU A 162 -3.99 -9.98 -5.62
N ARG A 163 -5.25 -10.36 -5.87
CA ARG A 163 -6.02 -9.88 -7.01
C ARG A 163 -6.29 -8.38 -6.85
N ASN A 164 -6.01 -7.60 -7.89
CA ASN A 164 -6.31 -6.17 -7.90
C ASN A 164 -7.58 -5.86 -8.72
N VAL A 165 -8.22 -4.74 -8.40
CA VAL A 165 -9.39 -4.20 -9.08
C VAL A 165 -9.00 -2.93 -9.80
N ASN A 166 -8.99 -2.96 -11.13
CA ASN A 166 -8.73 -1.79 -11.96
C ASN A 166 -10.02 -1.12 -12.45
N SER A 167 -11.08 -1.91 -12.56
CA SER A 167 -12.39 -1.47 -13.03
C SER A 167 -13.51 -2.26 -12.31
N PRO A 168 -14.76 -1.79 -12.32
CA PRO A 168 -15.89 -2.54 -11.76
C PRO A 168 -16.11 -3.92 -12.37
N GLU A 169 -15.61 -4.16 -13.59
CA GLU A 169 -15.69 -5.46 -14.26
C GLU A 169 -14.72 -6.50 -13.68
N ASP A 170 -13.76 -6.08 -12.83
CA ASP A 170 -12.80 -6.98 -12.16
C ASP A 170 -13.37 -7.63 -10.88
N LEU A 171 -14.59 -7.28 -10.49
CA LEU A 171 -15.28 -7.76 -9.28
C LEU A 171 -15.93 -9.14 -9.43
#